data_20c2396db1a8baa50078df37d062eea4
#
_entry.id   20c2396db1a8baa50078df37d062eea4
#
_cell.length_a   1.000
_cell.length_b   1.000
_cell.length_c   1.000
_cell.angle_alpha   90.00
_cell.angle_beta   90.00
_cell.angle_gamma   90.00
#
_symmetry.space_group_name_H-M   'P 1'
#
loop_
_entity.id
_entity.type
_entity.pdbx_description
1 polymer ?
#
loop_
_entity_poly.entity_id
_entity_poly.type
_entity_poly.pdbx_seq_one_letter_code
_entity_poly.pdbx_strand_id
1 'polypeptide(L)'
;MSQLELNDRTLILHRFPQMRDESPLQAWDAADEYLLQQALPEGPVLVFNDSFGALTCALSPRTVWHVSDSWLSQQAARQNLSFNGLDDSDVHFVDSLAELPAAPAAVLIKVPKTLALLEHQLRAIREVVTPDTVILAAARAKEIHNSTLQLFEQIIGETKTSLAWKKARLIFSQFSKPALREATPMLVWPLDGTPYQIHNYANVFSRASLDIGARLFVQHLPENIEGEIVDLGCGNGVVGLVALEQNPQAEVHFLDESYMAVASSQLNVEVNRPDDLSRCQFLVNNVLSGYPSDRLHAVLCNPPFHQQHAVTDHLAWQMFRDAKRCLQYGGELRIVGNRHLDYHHKLKKLFGNCTLIASNQKFVVLRAVKMR
;
A
#
# COMPACT_ATOMS: atom_id res chain seq x y z
N MET A 1 -10.87 -4.00 21.65
CA MET A 1 -12.24 -4.48 21.36
C MET A 1 -12.41 -4.60 19.87
N SER A 2 -13.04 -5.68 19.42
CA SER A 2 -13.24 -5.98 18.00
C SER A 2 -14.68 -5.77 17.54
N GLN A 3 -15.53 -5.16 18.36
CA GLN A 3 -16.94 -4.97 18.06
C GLN A 3 -17.26 -3.50 17.75
N LEU A 4 -17.80 -3.27 16.56
CA LEU A 4 -18.36 -1.98 16.15
C LEU A 4 -19.89 -2.06 16.24
N GLU A 5 -20.49 -1.22 17.06
CA GLU A 5 -21.94 -1.16 17.22
C GLU A 5 -22.55 -0.16 16.26
N LEU A 6 -23.50 -0.62 15.47
CA LEU A 6 -24.33 0.20 14.57
C LEU A 6 -25.74 0.25 15.14
N ASN A 7 -26.59 1.13 14.61
CA ASN A 7 -27.96 1.29 15.08
C ASN A 7 -28.81 0.02 14.98
N ASP A 8 -28.55 -0.83 14.00
CA ASP A 8 -29.33 -2.02 13.67
C ASP A 8 -28.59 -3.34 13.91
N ARG A 9 -27.27 -3.29 14.15
CA ARG A 9 -26.47 -4.51 14.32
C ARG A 9 -25.11 -4.21 14.91
N THR A 10 -24.41 -5.27 15.32
CA THR A 10 -23.02 -5.24 15.77
C THR A 10 -22.14 -5.97 14.78
N LEU A 11 -21.02 -5.38 14.40
CA LEU A 11 -20.02 -5.99 13.53
C LEU A 11 -18.79 -6.40 14.34
N ILE A 12 -18.24 -7.56 14.01
CA ILE A 12 -16.96 -8.03 14.54
C ILE A 12 -15.90 -7.75 13.48
N LEU A 13 -14.95 -6.87 13.78
CA LEU A 13 -13.95 -6.42 12.82
C LEU A 13 -12.54 -6.64 13.35
N HIS A 14 -11.71 -7.26 12.54
CA HIS A 14 -10.31 -7.53 12.86
C HIS A 14 -9.39 -6.86 11.85
N ARG A 15 -8.21 -6.47 12.30
CA ARG A 15 -7.13 -6.05 11.40
C ARG A 15 -6.59 -7.26 10.64
N PHE A 16 -6.07 -7.00 9.45
CA PHE A 16 -5.35 -7.98 8.64
C PHE A 16 -4.03 -7.37 8.13
N PRO A 17 -2.88 -8.05 8.19
CA PRO A 17 -2.70 -9.35 8.87
C PRO A 17 -3.06 -9.28 10.35
N GLN A 18 -3.57 -10.40 10.89
CA GLN A 18 -4.00 -10.43 12.29
C GLN A 18 -2.81 -10.23 13.21
N MET A 19 -2.88 -9.21 14.06
CA MET A 19 -1.93 -9.00 15.14
C MET A 19 -2.29 -9.87 16.33
N ARG A 20 -1.31 -10.10 17.23
CA ARG A 20 -1.55 -10.86 18.46
C ARG A 20 -2.75 -10.29 19.21
N ASP A 21 -3.49 -11.16 19.90
CA ASP A 21 -4.74 -10.86 20.61
C ASP A 21 -4.65 -9.71 21.62
N GLU A 22 -3.46 -9.32 22.01
CA GLU A 22 -3.20 -8.24 22.98
C GLU A 22 -3.09 -6.85 22.36
N SER A 23 -3.25 -6.71 21.03
CA SER A 23 -3.17 -5.40 20.40
C SER A 23 -4.40 -4.55 20.75
N PRO A 24 -4.23 -3.33 21.31
CA PRO A 24 -5.34 -2.43 21.60
C PRO A 24 -5.88 -1.75 20.33
N LEU A 25 -5.29 -2.02 19.16
CA LEU A 25 -5.63 -1.35 17.91
C LEU A 25 -6.93 -1.90 17.32
N GLN A 26 -7.88 -1.00 17.09
CA GLN A 26 -9.15 -1.32 16.43
C GLN A 26 -9.01 -1.36 14.91
N ALA A 27 -9.93 -2.08 14.26
CA ALA A 27 -10.02 -2.16 12.80
C ALA A 27 -10.82 -0.99 12.19
N TRP A 28 -11.23 -0.02 12.97
CA TRP A 28 -11.93 1.19 12.55
C TRP A 28 -11.53 2.37 13.43
N ASP A 29 -11.84 3.56 12.97
CA ASP A 29 -11.61 4.79 13.73
C ASP A 29 -12.88 5.68 13.76
N ALA A 30 -12.77 6.84 14.40
CA ALA A 30 -13.89 7.77 14.52
C ALA A 30 -14.35 8.32 13.15
N ALA A 31 -13.46 8.40 12.17
CA ALA A 31 -13.84 8.83 10.82
C ALA A 31 -14.78 7.80 10.15
N ASP A 32 -14.50 6.51 10.32
CA ASP A 32 -15.41 5.45 9.86
C ASP A 32 -16.78 5.57 10.53
N GLU A 33 -16.79 5.70 11.86
CA GLU A 33 -18.04 5.84 12.61
C GLU A 33 -18.83 7.08 12.17
N TYR A 34 -18.15 8.20 11.93
CA TYR A 34 -18.79 9.45 11.53
C TYR A 34 -19.43 9.34 10.14
N LEU A 35 -18.75 8.71 9.18
CA LEU A 35 -19.31 8.42 7.87
C LEU A 35 -20.56 7.54 7.97
N LEU A 36 -20.53 6.52 8.82
CA LEU A 36 -21.65 5.58 8.98
C LEU A 36 -22.88 6.18 9.68
N GLN A 37 -22.74 7.34 10.32
CA GLN A 37 -23.87 8.09 10.89
C GLN A 37 -24.67 8.86 9.83
N GLN A 38 -24.14 8.98 8.61
CA GLN A 38 -24.77 9.79 7.58
C GLN A 38 -25.81 8.98 6.81
N ALA A 39 -26.92 9.63 6.48
CA ALA A 39 -27.93 9.04 5.59
C ALA A 39 -27.40 9.09 4.15
N LEU A 40 -27.53 7.97 3.44
CA LEU A 40 -27.13 7.86 2.05
C LEU A 40 -28.34 7.51 1.18
N PRO A 41 -28.40 8.03 -0.07
CA PRO A 41 -29.45 7.61 -1.00
C PRO A 41 -29.29 6.13 -1.34
N GLU A 42 -30.37 5.49 -1.76
CA GLU A 42 -30.34 4.11 -2.24
C GLU A 42 -29.55 3.99 -3.54
N GLY A 43 -28.89 2.87 -3.70
CA GLY A 43 -28.11 2.57 -4.90
C GLY A 43 -26.65 2.21 -4.59
N PRO A 44 -25.82 2.01 -5.64
CA PRO A 44 -24.42 1.63 -5.45
C PRO A 44 -23.60 2.69 -4.74
N VAL A 45 -22.66 2.26 -3.89
CA VAL A 45 -21.76 3.13 -3.14
C VAL A 45 -20.33 2.79 -3.52
N LEU A 46 -19.54 3.82 -3.86
CA LEU A 46 -18.09 3.70 -3.98
C LEU A 46 -17.47 4.00 -2.63
N VAL A 47 -16.59 3.13 -2.16
CA VAL A 47 -15.90 3.28 -0.86
C VAL A 47 -14.40 3.28 -1.11
N PHE A 48 -13.76 4.40 -0.80
CA PHE A 48 -12.32 4.59 -1.02
C PHE A 48 -11.54 4.50 0.29
N ASN A 49 -10.49 3.70 0.29
CA ASN A 49 -9.51 3.62 1.37
C ASN A 49 -10.08 3.07 2.68
N ASP A 50 -10.97 2.09 2.58
CA ASP A 50 -11.54 1.38 3.72
C ASP A 50 -10.53 0.36 4.24
N SER A 51 -9.76 0.74 5.25
CA SER A 51 -8.53 0.03 5.65
C SER A 51 -8.74 -1.44 6.01
N PHE A 52 -9.85 -1.75 6.69
CA PHE A 52 -10.13 -3.12 7.17
C PHE A 52 -11.56 -3.58 6.85
N GLY A 53 -12.28 -2.82 6.06
CA GLY A 53 -13.61 -3.21 5.62
C GLY A 53 -14.75 -2.75 6.52
N ALA A 54 -14.52 -1.84 7.48
CA ALA A 54 -15.59 -1.36 8.36
C ALA A 54 -16.75 -0.73 7.58
N LEU A 55 -16.46 0.12 6.60
CA LEU A 55 -17.49 0.74 5.77
C LEU A 55 -18.15 -0.28 4.84
N THR A 56 -17.36 -1.12 4.21
CA THR A 56 -17.85 -2.17 3.30
C THR A 56 -18.80 -3.13 4.01
N CYS A 57 -18.43 -3.60 5.19
CA CYS A 57 -19.28 -4.49 5.99
C CYS A 57 -20.56 -3.80 6.48
N ALA A 58 -20.44 -2.56 6.96
CA ALA A 58 -21.57 -1.79 7.48
C ALA A 58 -22.62 -1.47 6.41
N LEU A 59 -22.20 -1.29 5.16
CA LEU A 59 -23.08 -0.97 4.04
C LEU A 59 -23.80 -2.21 3.48
N SER A 60 -23.35 -3.43 3.81
CA SER A 60 -24.03 -4.64 3.37
C SER A 60 -25.50 -4.63 3.80
N PRO A 61 -26.46 -5.03 2.95
CA PRO A 61 -26.32 -5.76 1.68
C PRO A 61 -26.28 -4.89 0.41
N ARG A 62 -25.96 -3.60 0.52
CA ARG A 62 -25.89 -2.70 -0.64
C ARG A 62 -24.81 -3.15 -1.61
N THR A 63 -24.95 -2.79 -2.88
CA THR A 63 -23.88 -2.90 -3.86
C THR A 63 -22.78 -1.90 -3.49
N VAL A 64 -21.58 -2.42 -3.24
CA VAL A 64 -20.41 -1.63 -2.81
C VAL A 64 -19.26 -1.89 -3.76
N TRP A 65 -18.60 -0.81 -4.20
CA TRP A 65 -17.33 -0.86 -4.88
C TRP A 65 -16.26 -0.45 -3.89
N HIS A 66 -15.50 -1.42 -3.43
CA HIS A 66 -14.40 -1.23 -2.49
C HIS A 66 -13.15 -0.90 -3.30
N VAL A 67 -12.73 0.36 -3.29
CA VAL A 67 -11.62 0.88 -4.08
C VAL A 67 -10.44 1.14 -3.16
N SER A 68 -9.35 0.42 -3.37
CA SER A 68 -8.16 0.57 -2.54
C SER A 68 -6.90 0.24 -3.32
N ASP A 69 -5.84 1.01 -3.07
CA ASP A 69 -4.50 0.69 -3.56
C ASP A 69 -3.84 -0.43 -2.74
N SER A 70 -4.41 -0.76 -1.57
CA SER A 70 -3.89 -1.78 -0.66
C SER A 70 -4.59 -3.12 -0.86
N TRP A 71 -3.84 -4.12 -1.32
CA TRP A 71 -4.31 -5.50 -1.39
C TRP A 71 -4.65 -6.04 0.01
N LEU A 72 -3.86 -5.66 1.03
CA LEU A 72 -4.14 -6.05 2.43
C LEU A 72 -5.48 -5.52 2.91
N SER A 73 -5.85 -4.29 2.56
CA SER A 73 -7.16 -3.74 2.90
C SER A 73 -8.30 -4.51 2.25
N GLN A 74 -8.13 -4.95 1.02
CA GLN A 74 -9.10 -5.80 0.33
C GLN A 74 -9.26 -7.15 1.02
N GLN A 75 -8.16 -7.78 1.41
CA GLN A 75 -8.20 -9.05 2.14
C GLN A 75 -8.85 -8.90 3.52
N ALA A 76 -8.55 -7.80 4.22
CA ALA A 76 -9.19 -7.49 5.49
C ALA A 76 -10.72 -7.37 5.34
N ALA A 77 -11.18 -6.65 4.32
CA ALA A 77 -12.61 -6.50 4.04
C ALA A 77 -13.27 -7.85 3.72
N ARG A 78 -12.63 -8.69 2.90
CA ARG A 78 -13.12 -10.05 2.59
C ARG A 78 -13.26 -10.91 3.84
N GLN A 79 -12.24 -10.91 4.69
CA GLN A 79 -12.27 -11.68 5.93
C GLN A 79 -13.35 -11.17 6.88
N ASN A 80 -13.47 -9.86 7.03
CA ASN A 80 -14.47 -9.27 7.93
C ASN A 80 -15.90 -9.49 7.42
N LEU A 81 -16.14 -9.47 6.12
CA LEU A 81 -17.41 -9.91 5.56
C LEU A 81 -17.73 -11.34 5.96
N SER A 82 -16.77 -12.24 5.82
CA SER A 82 -16.92 -13.65 6.18
C SER A 82 -17.18 -13.85 7.68
N PHE A 83 -16.41 -13.17 8.54
CA PHE A 83 -16.60 -13.25 10.00
C PHE A 83 -17.99 -12.81 10.46
N ASN A 84 -18.64 -11.90 9.73
CA ASN A 84 -19.97 -11.41 10.06
C ASN A 84 -21.08 -12.12 9.30
N GLY A 85 -20.75 -13.18 8.55
CA GLY A 85 -21.72 -13.91 7.75
C GLY A 85 -22.39 -13.08 6.66
N LEU A 86 -21.68 -12.07 6.14
CA LEU A 86 -22.20 -11.17 5.12
C LEU A 86 -21.83 -11.68 3.73
N ASP A 87 -22.81 -11.62 2.82
CA ASP A 87 -22.61 -12.01 1.43
C ASP A 87 -21.74 -10.96 0.71
N ASP A 88 -20.72 -11.42 0.00
CA ASP A 88 -19.81 -10.58 -0.77
C ASP A 88 -20.13 -10.52 -2.26
N SER A 89 -21.22 -11.14 -2.71
CA SER A 89 -21.59 -11.20 -4.14
C SER A 89 -21.85 -9.82 -4.74
N ASP A 90 -22.31 -8.85 -3.94
CA ASP A 90 -22.54 -7.46 -4.34
C ASP A 90 -21.39 -6.52 -3.96
N VAL A 91 -20.26 -7.05 -3.55
CA VAL A 91 -19.04 -6.27 -3.26
C VAL A 91 -18.02 -6.46 -4.37
N HIS A 92 -17.66 -5.36 -5.00
CA HIS A 92 -16.66 -5.32 -6.09
C HIS A 92 -15.37 -4.77 -5.55
N PHE A 93 -14.33 -5.59 -5.51
CA PHE A 93 -13.00 -5.16 -5.07
C PHE A 93 -12.17 -4.73 -6.27
N VAL A 94 -11.78 -3.47 -6.30
CA VAL A 94 -10.97 -2.88 -7.38
C VAL A 94 -9.84 -2.06 -6.81
N ASP A 95 -8.76 -1.92 -7.60
CA ASP A 95 -7.66 -1.04 -7.23
C ASP A 95 -7.89 0.40 -7.72
N SER A 96 -7.02 1.32 -7.32
CA SER A 96 -7.15 2.74 -7.66
C SER A 96 -6.83 3.08 -9.13
N LEU A 97 -6.33 2.12 -9.90
CA LEU A 97 -6.07 2.28 -11.33
C LEU A 97 -7.21 1.74 -12.21
N ALA A 98 -8.17 1.04 -11.60
CA ALA A 98 -9.30 0.44 -12.32
C ALA A 98 -10.35 1.48 -12.72
N GLU A 99 -11.11 1.17 -13.75
CA GLU A 99 -12.28 1.95 -14.11
C GLU A 99 -13.39 1.81 -13.06
N LEU A 100 -14.08 2.92 -12.80
CA LEU A 100 -15.18 2.97 -11.84
C LEU A 100 -16.53 2.89 -12.56
N PRO A 101 -17.59 2.38 -11.88
CA PRO A 101 -18.92 2.36 -12.44
C PRO A 101 -19.51 3.76 -12.53
N ALA A 102 -20.34 3.99 -13.54
CA ALA A 102 -20.99 5.29 -13.77
C ALA A 102 -22.16 5.52 -12.79
N ALA A 103 -22.40 6.78 -12.47
CA ALA A 103 -23.55 7.26 -11.72
C ALA A 103 -23.77 6.53 -10.38
N PRO A 104 -22.76 6.45 -9.48
CA PRO A 104 -23.00 5.90 -8.15
C PRO A 104 -23.96 6.79 -7.36
N ALA A 105 -24.71 6.18 -6.43
CA ALA A 105 -25.60 6.93 -5.54
C ALA A 105 -24.78 7.76 -4.52
N ALA A 106 -23.69 7.21 -4.03
CA ALA A 106 -22.83 7.86 -3.06
C ALA A 106 -21.37 7.46 -3.24
N VAL A 107 -20.47 8.32 -2.77
CA VAL A 107 -19.03 8.07 -2.68
C VAL A 107 -18.59 8.39 -1.26
N LEU A 108 -18.00 7.42 -0.59
CA LEU A 108 -17.39 7.59 0.73
C LEU A 108 -15.88 7.49 0.60
N ILE A 109 -15.16 8.46 1.14
CA ILE A 109 -13.71 8.54 1.02
C ILE A 109 -13.09 8.68 2.41
N LYS A 110 -12.28 7.70 2.82
CA LYS A 110 -11.31 7.93 3.90
C LYS A 110 -10.15 8.69 3.28
N VAL A 111 -9.91 9.91 3.76
CA VAL A 111 -8.86 10.76 3.17
C VAL A 111 -7.51 10.06 3.28
N PRO A 112 -6.82 9.82 2.15
CA PRO A 112 -5.52 9.14 2.18
C PRO A 112 -4.43 10.07 2.72
N LYS A 113 -3.29 9.49 3.10
CA LYS A 113 -2.19 10.23 3.71
C LYS A 113 -1.51 11.21 2.75
N THR A 114 -1.53 10.92 1.44
CA THR A 114 -0.86 11.75 0.44
C THR A 114 -1.85 12.51 -0.43
N LEU A 115 -1.53 13.77 -0.72
CA LEU A 115 -2.33 14.59 -1.62
C LEU A 115 -2.32 14.03 -3.05
N ALA A 116 -1.23 13.40 -3.45
CA ALA A 116 -1.13 12.80 -4.78
C ALA A 116 -2.15 11.68 -5.00
N LEU A 117 -2.31 10.79 -4.01
CA LEU A 117 -3.32 9.73 -4.10
C LEU A 117 -4.74 10.32 -4.07
N LEU A 118 -4.98 11.30 -3.20
CA LEU A 118 -6.27 11.99 -3.14
C LEU A 118 -6.62 12.63 -4.49
N GLU A 119 -5.69 13.36 -5.10
CA GLU A 119 -5.89 13.96 -6.42
C GLU A 119 -6.24 12.91 -7.47
N HIS A 120 -5.50 11.81 -7.50
CA HIS A 120 -5.75 10.71 -8.43
C HIS A 120 -7.17 10.13 -8.26
N GLN A 121 -7.57 9.89 -7.02
CA GLN A 121 -8.89 9.35 -6.70
C GLN A 121 -10.02 10.33 -7.03
N LEU A 122 -9.87 11.61 -6.69
CA LEU A 122 -10.88 12.63 -6.98
C LEU A 122 -11.07 12.82 -8.50
N ARG A 123 -9.99 12.76 -9.29
CA ARG A 123 -10.09 12.84 -10.74
C ARG A 123 -10.84 11.64 -11.33
N ALA A 124 -10.62 10.44 -10.81
CA ALA A 124 -11.37 9.26 -11.21
C ALA A 124 -12.85 9.36 -10.81
N ILE A 125 -13.13 9.82 -9.61
CA ILE A 125 -14.50 10.04 -9.10
C ILE A 125 -15.24 11.05 -9.97
N ARG A 126 -14.60 12.16 -10.32
CA ARG A 126 -15.19 13.21 -11.16
C ARG A 126 -15.76 12.67 -12.47
N GLU A 127 -15.13 11.67 -13.07
CA GLU A 127 -15.54 11.14 -14.37
C GLU A 127 -16.83 10.30 -14.31
N VAL A 128 -17.22 9.84 -13.13
CA VAL A 128 -18.34 8.90 -12.98
C VAL A 128 -19.53 9.44 -12.18
N VAL A 129 -19.34 10.47 -11.37
CA VAL A 129 -20.39 11.02 -10.51
C VAL A 129 -21.32 11.95 -11.28
N THR A 130 -22.53 12.15 -10.71
CA THR A 130 -23.54 13.10 -11.21
C THR A 130 -23.80 14.15 -10.14
N PRO A 131 -24.53 15.25 -10.45
CA PRO A 131 -24.92 16.21 -9.43
C PRO A 131 -25.75 15.63 -8.27
N ASP A 132 -26.39 14.50 -8.50
CA ASP A 132 -27.20 13.82 -7.46
C ASP A 132 -26.38 12.87 -6.58
N THR A 133 -25.13 12.57 -6.95
CA THR A 133 -24.27 11.71 -6.15
C THR A 133 -23.88 12.42 -4.85
N VAL A 134 -24.10 11.74 -3.72
CA VAL A 134 -23.63 12.23 -2.42
C VAL A 134 -22.14 11.89 -2.27
N ILE A 135 -21.32 12.91 -2.06
CA ILE A 135 -19.86 12.75 -1.92
C ILE A 135 -19.45 13.19 -0.52
N LEU A 136 -19.00 12.23 0.28
CA LEU A 136 -18.57 12.43 1.66
C LEU A 136 -17.16 11.89 1.85
N ALA A 137 -16.35 12.66 2.57
CA ALA A 137 -15.05 12.17 3.02
C ALA A 137 -14.91 12.37 4.53
N ALA A 138 -13.98 11.68 5.15
CA ALA A 138 -13.67 11.85 6.56
C ALA A 138 -12.20 11.57 6.86
N ALA A 139 -11.71 12.25 7.87
CA ALA A 139 -10.39 12.04 8.45
C ALA A 139 -10.35 12.64 9.86
N ARG A 140 -9.26 12.41 10.58
CA ARG A 140 -8.99 13.18 11.80
C ARG A 140 -8.89 14.67 11.44
N ALA A 141 -9.44 15.53 12.28
CA ALA A 141 -9.45 16.97 12.04
C ALA A 141 -8.04 17.52 11.75
N LYS A 142 -7.03 17.04 12.46
CA LYS A 142 -5.63 17.46 12.27
C LYS A 142 -5.01 17.04 10.93
N GLU A 143 -5.61 16.08 10.24
CA GLU A 143 -5.14 15.58 8.95
C GLU A 143 -5.84 16.27 7.76
N ILE A 144 -6.87 17.09 8.04
CA ILE A 144 -7.57 17.87 7.02
C ILE A 144 -6.93 19.25 6.93
N HIS A 145 -6.12 19.44 5.90
CA HIS A 145 -5.42 20.69 5.64
C HIS A 145 -6.17 21.54 4.59
N ASN A 146 -5.81 22.80 4.47
CA ASN A 146 -6.36 23.65 3.41
C ASN A 146 -6.11 23.07 2.02
N SER A 147 -4.95 22.47 1.81
CA SER A 147 -4.61 21.80 0.56
C SER A 147 -5.53 20.62 0.25
N THR A 148 -5.96 19.89 1.27
CA THR A 148 -6.95 18.80 1.13
C THR A 148 -8.28 19.35 0.61
N LEU A 149 -8.80 20.37 1.25
CA LEU A 149 -10.08 20.99 0.88
C LEU A 149 -10.01 21.62 -0.51
N GLN A 150 -8.89 22.23 -0.85
CA GLN A 150 -8.67 22.82 -2.18
C GLN A 150 -8.77 21.79 -3.29
N LEU A 151 -8.25 20.58 -3.09
CA LEU A 151 -8.37 19.52 -4.09
C LEU A 151 -9.83 19.13 -4.33
N PHE A 152 -10.64 19.00 -3.28
CA PHE A 152 -12.08 18.76 -3.42
C PHE A 152 -12.77 19.86 -4.19
N GLU A 153 -12.48 21.13 -3.86
CA GLU A 153 -13.10 22.28 -4.54
C GLU A 153 -12.70 22.38 -6.00
N GLN A 154 -11.43 22.14 -6.31
CA GLN A 154 -10.91 22.25 -7.68
C GLN A 154 -11.38 21.11 -8.59
N ILE A 155 -11.56 19.92 -8.04
CA ILE A 155 -11.85 18.72 -8.84
C ILE A 155 -13.33 18.35 -8.83
N ILE A 156 -13.99 18.49 -7.70
CA ILE A 156 -15.39 18.09 -7.53
C ILE A 156 -16.32 19.30 -7.56
N GLY A 157 -16.15 20.24 -6.64
CA GLY A 157 -16.99 21.43 -6.54
C GLY A 157 -17.02 22.00 -5.13
N GLU A 158 -18.08 22.74 -4.82
CA GLU A 158 -18.25 23.40 -3.51
C GLU A 158 -18.06 22.39 -2.37
N THR A 159 -17.22 22.74 -1.40
CA THR A 159 -16.81 21.86 -0.32
C THR A 159 -16.98 22.53 1.04
N LYS A 160 -17.56 21.80 1.99
CA LYS A 160 -17.77 22.23 3.38
C LYS A 160 -17.29 21.14 4.34
N THR A 161 -16.99 21.55 5.56
CA THR A 161 -16.61 20.60 6.63
C THR A 161 -17.65 20.64 7.75
N SER A 162 -17.80 19.51 8.43
CA SER A 162 -18.62 19.41 9.63
C SER A 162 -17.86 19.93 10.86
N LEU A 163 -18.59 20.03 11.98
CA LEU A 163 -17.95 20.11 13.29
C LEU A 163 -17.21 18.80 13.59
N ALA A 164 -16.18 18.90 14.43
CA ALA A 164 -15.46 17.72 14.88
C ALA A 164 -16.33 16.86 15.81
N TRP A 165 -16.23 15.54 15.59
CA TRP A 165 -16.84 14.52 16.44
C TRP A 165 -15.80 13.46 16.74
N LYS A 166 -15.51 13.21 18.01
CA LYS A 166 -14.40 12.32 18.43
C LYS A 166 -13.08 12.63 17.67
N LYS A 167 -12.78 13.92 17.49
CA LYS A 167 -11.60 14.44 16.76
C LYS A 167 -11.59 14.14 15.24
N ALA A 168 -12.67 13.63 14.68
CA ALA A 168 -12.84 13.44 13.24
C ALA A 168 -13.75 14.53 12.67
N ARG A 169 -13.58 14.83 11.38
CA ARG A 169 -14.46 15.71 10.62
C ARG A 169 -14.91 15.06 9.33
N LEU A 170 -16.11 15.41 8.90
CA LEU A 170 -16.61 15.11 7.57
C LEU A 170 -16.26 16.23 6.61
N ILE A 171 -16.08 15.85 5.36
CA ILE A 171 -15.98 16.75 4.22
C ILE A 171 -17.16 16.45 3.31
N PHE A 172 -17.97 17.48 3.02
CA PHE A 172 -19.09 17.42 2.09
C PHE A 172 -18.68 18.11 0.80
N SER A 173 -18.74 17.43 -0.33
CA SER A 173 -18.39 18.03 -1.61
C SER A 173 -19.50 17.82 -2.62
N GLN A 174 -19.97 18.92 -3.22
CA GLN A 174 -21.04 18.90 -4.22
C GLN A 174 -20.43 18.94 -5.62
N PHE A 175 -20.74 17.92 -6.43
CA PHE A 175 -20.26 17.85 -7.78
C PHE A 175 -20.88 18.97 -8.64
N SER A 176 -20.04 19.83 -9.21
CA SER A 176 -20.44 20.90 -10.11
C SER A 176 -19.57 20.95 -11.38
N LYS A 177 -18.66 20.00 -11.53
CA LYS A 177 -17.74 19.86 -12.68
C LYS A 177 -17.00 21.16 -12.97
N PRO A 178 -16.24 21.73 -12.02
CA PRO A 178 -15.47 22.94 -12.27
C PRO A 178 -14.44 22.72 -13.38
N ALA A 179 -13.98 23.80 -14.02
CA ALA A 179 -12.93 23.72 -15.02
C ALA A 179 -11.67 23.13 -14.38
N LEU A 180 -11.17 22.00 -14.94
CA LEU A 180 -9.96 21.37 -14.45
C LEU A 180 -8.71 21.99 -15.05
N ARG A 181 -7.71 22.19 -14.18
CA ARG A 181 -6.33 22.33 -14.64
C ARG A 181 -5.83 20.95 -15.11
N GLU A 182 -4.77 20.96 -15.90
CA GLU A 182 -4.12 19.72 -16.28
C GLU A 182 -3.77 18.89 -15.05
N ALA A 183 -3.85 17.57 -15.19
CA ALA A 183 -3.45 16.66 -14.14
C ALA A 183 -1.98 16.87 -13.78
N THR A 184 -1.65 16.76 -12.50
CA THR A 184 -0.24 16.71 -12.09
C THR A 184 0.43 15.55 -12.83
N PRO A 185 1.50 15.81 -13.60
CA PRO A 185 2.13 14.74 -14.37
C PRO A 185 2.74 13.70 -13.44
N MET A 186 2.84 12.47 -13.96
CA MET A 186 3.55 11.40 -13.26
C MET A 186 4.97 11.86 -12.94
N LEU A 187 5.42 11.65 -11.70
CA LEU A 187 6.77 12.00 -11.30
C LEU A 187 7.79 11.03 -11.91
N VAL A 188 8.73 11.60 -12.64
CA VAL A 188 9.84 10.86 -13.26
C VAL A 188 11.14 11.55 -12.88
N TRP A 189 12.12 10.78 -12.42
CA TRP A 189 13.42 11.30 -12.08
C TRP A 189 14.52 10.32 -12.51
N PRO A 190 15.72 10.85 -12.86
CA PRO A 190 16.84 10.00 -13.25
C PRO A 190 17.41 9.27 -12.03
N LEU A 191 17.81 8.01 -12.22
CA LEU A 191 18.57 7.27 -11.21
C LEU A 191 20.04 7.54 -11.44
N ASP A 192 20.69 8.24 -10.50
CA ASP A 192 22.07 8.67 -10.59
C ASP A 192 23.04 7.52 -10.90
N GLY A 193 23.95 7.74 -11.81
CA GLY A 193 24.94 6.74 -12.22
C GLY A 193 24.41 5.67 -13.16
N THR A 194 23.19 5.82 -13.64
CA THR A 194 22.55 4.90 -14.59
C THR A 194 21.85 5.68 -15.70
N PRO A 195 21.51 5.05 -16.83
CA PRO A 195 20.66 5.66 -17.86
C PRO A 195 19.16 5.61 -17.53
N TYR A 196 18.77 5.14 -16.36
CA TYR A 196 17.38 4.85 -16.02
C TYR A 196 16.61 6.10 -15.62
N GLN A 197 15.34 6.14 -16.07
CA GLN A 197 14.33 7.13 -15.67
C GLN A 197 13.26 6.41 -14.85
N ILE A 198 13.08 6.84 -13.60
CA ILE A 198 12.18 6.17 -12.65
C ILE A 198 10.83 6.86 -12.63
N HIS A 199 9.80 6.11 -12.98
CA HIS A 199 8.41 6.53 -13.05
C HIS A 199 7.68 6.13 -11.78
N ASN A 200 6.85 7.03 -11.24
CA ASN A 200 6.19 6.82 -9.97
C ASN A 200 4.71 7.15 -10.05
N TYR A 201 3.86 6.16 -9.83
CA TYR A 201 2.44 6.39 -9.61
C TYR A 201 2.21 7.12 -8.29
N ALA A 202 0.97 7.60 -8.10
CA ALA A 202 0.64 8.54 -7.02
C ALA A 202 0.92 8.03 -5.61
N ASN A 203 0.73 6.72 -5.35
CA ASN A 203 0.87 6.14 -4.00
C ASN A 203 2.14 5.31 -3.83
N VAL A 204 3.21 5.68 -4.50
CA VAL A 204 4.49 4.96 -4.39
C VAL A 204 5.36 5.63 -3.32
N PHE A 205 5.94 4.82 -2.44
CA PHE A 205 6.91 5.29 -1.45
C PHE A 205 8.13 5.94 -2.13
N SER A 206 8.60 7.05 -1.57
CA SER A 206 9.70 7.84 -2.16
C SER A 206 9.43 8.27 -3.61
N ARG A 207 8.20 8.66 -3.89
CA ARG A 207 7.74 9.07 -5.22
C ARG A 207 8.53 10.23 -5.81
N ALA A 208 8.96 11.18 -4.97
CA ALA A 208 9.59 12.43 -5.41
C ALA A 208 11.09 12.32 -5.68
N SER A 209 11.76 11.35 -5.05
CA SER A 209 13.21 11.16 -5.18
C SER A 209 13.62 9.79 -4.65
N LEU A 210 14.84 9.37 -4.99
CA LEU A 210 15.39 8.12 -4.47
C LEU A 210 15.46 8.14 -2.94
N ASP A 211 14.91 7.10 -2.33
CA ASP A 211 15.04 6.87 -0.89
C ASP A 211 16.52 6.76 -0.49
N ILE A 212 16.90 7.43 0.60
CA ILE A 212 18.30 7.49 1.04
C ILE A 212 18.86 6.09 1.36
N GLY A 213 18.04 5.24 2.00
CA GLY A 213 18.44 3.85 2.25
C GLY A 213 18.63 3.05 0.97
N ALA A 214 17.73 3.21 0.01
CA ALA A 214 17.83 2.56 -1.29
C ALA A 214 19.09 3.00 -2.06
N ARG A 215 19.51 4.24 -1.91
CA ARG A 215 20.74 4.75 -2.56
C ARG A 215 21.96 3.94 -2.14
N LEU A 216 22.11 3.67 -0.85
CA LEU A 216 23.18 2.80 -0.35
C LEU A 216 22.97 1.36 -0.80
N PHE A 217 21.74 0.88 -0.75
CA PHE A 217 21.41 -0.51 -1.03
C PHE A 217 21.74 -0.91 -2.47
N VAL A 218 21.37 -0.09 -3.46
CA VAL A 218 21.60 -0.42 -4.87
C VAL A 218 23.07 -0.49 -5.25
N GLN A 219 23.96 0.10 -4.45
CA GLN A 219 25.42 0.00 -4.63
C GLN A 219 26.01 -1.31 -4.07
N HIS A 220 25.22 -2.07 -3.32
CA HIS A 220 25.67 -3.25 -2.57
C HIS A 220 24.72 -4.44 -2.69
N LEU A 221 24.14 -4.62 -3.86
CA LEU A 221 23.29 -5.77 -4.16
C LEU A 221 24.13 -7.00 -4.51
N PRO A 222 23.58 -8.20 -4.36
CA PRO A 222 24.25 -9.42 -4.82
C PRO A 222 24.41 -9.40 -6.34
N GLU A 223 25.45 -10.06 -6.83
CA GLU A 223 25.79 -10.14 -8.25
C GLU A 223 25.89 -11.60 -8.72
N ASN A 224 25.64 -11.81 -10.01
CA ASN A 224 25.80 -13.11 -10.68
C ASN A 224 25.00 -14.26 -10.07
N ILE A 225 23.84 -13.96 -9.52
CA ILE A 225 22.91 -14.99 -9.06
C ILE A 225 22.22 -15.61 -10.27
N GLU A 226 22.23 -16.93 -10.34
CA GLU A 226 21.48 -17.71 -11.31
C GLU A 226 20.29 -18.35 -10.58
N GLY A 227 19.10 -17.81 -10.77
CA GLY A 227 17.89 -18.31 -10.11
C GLY A 227 16.90 -17.20 -9.80
N GLU A 228 16.13 -17.36 -8.76
CA GLU A 228 15.03 -16.46 -8.42
C GLU A 228 15.43 -15.44 -7.34
N ILE A 229 15.26 -14.18 -7.66
CA ILE A 229 15.46 -13.04 -6.76
C ILE A 229 14.10 -12.37 -6.54
N VAL A 230 13.80 -12.00 -5.31
CA VAL A 230 12.60 -11.21 -4.96
C VAL A 230 13.01 -9.83 -4.48
N ASP A 231 12.45 -8.80 -5.10
CA ASP A 231 12.42 -7.43 -4.57
C ASP A 231 11.18 -7.32 -3.69
N LEU A 232 11.35 -7.49 -2.39
CA LEU A 232 10.28 -7.58 -1.42
C LEU A 232 9.92 -6.19 -0.87
N GLY A 233 8.66 -5.79 -1.04
CA GLY A 233 8.24 -4.42 -0.81
C GLY A 233 8.83 -3.49 -1.88
N CYS A 234 8.58 -3.82 -3.14
CA CYS A 234 9.34 -3.28 -4.27
C CYS A 234 9.17 -1.77 -4.52
N GLY A 235 8.10 -1.16 -4.06
CA GLY A 235 7.84 0.27 -4.34
C GLY A 235 7.89 0.57 -5.83
N ASN A 236 8.73 1.53 -6.22
CA ASN A 236 8.92 1.87 -7.65
C ASN A 236 9.82 0.87 -8.41
N GLY A 237 10.36 -0.14 -7.73
CA GLY A 237 11.14 -1.19 -8.36
C GLY A 237 12.61 -0.88 -8.61
N VAL A 238 13.17 0.18 -8.05
CA VAL A 238 14.58 0.56 -8.26
C VAL A 238 15.53 -0.57 -7.88
N VAL A 239 15.31 -1.23 -6.74
CA VAL A 239 16.17 -2.32 -6.27
C VAL A 239 16.15 -3.49 -7.25
N GLY A 240 14.96 -3.95 -7.64
CA GLY A 240 14.80 -5.04 -8.61
C GLY A 240 15.34 -4.70 -10.00
N LEU A 241 15.20 -3.44 -10.43
CA LEU A 241 15.71 -2.95 -11.69
C LEU A 241 17.24 -3.05 -11.74
N VAL A 242 17.94 -2.62 -10.69
CA VAL A 242 19.39 -2.75 -10.59
C VAL A 242 19.81 -4.22 -10.45
N ALA A 243 19.03 -5.02 -9.72
CA ALA A 243 19.28 -6.46 -9.60
C ALA A 243 19.18 -7.18 -10.95
N LEU A 244 18.27 -6.78 -11.83
CA LEU A 244 18.18 -7.31 -13.20
C LEU A 244 19.48 -7.10 -13.98
N GLU A 245 20.07 -5.90 -13.87
CA GLU A 245 21.32 -5.57 -14.55
C GLU A 245 22.48 -6.39 -14.01
N GLN A 246 22.58 -6.53 -12.69
CA GLN A 246 23.71 -7.20 -12.02
C GLN A 246 23.60 -8.72 -12.00
N ASN A 247 22.41 -9.26 -12.27
CA ASN A 247 22.14 -10.69 -12.28
C ASN A 247 21.46 -11.11 -13.60
N PRO A 248 22.20 -11.12 -14.72
CA PRO A 248 21.60 -11.32 -16.04
C PRO A 248 20.98 -12.70 -16.26
N GLN A 249 21.29 -13.70 -15.41
CA GLN A 249 20.74 -15.05 -15.49
C GLN A 249 19.63 -15.28 -14.48
N ALA A 250 19.24 -14.26 -13.72
CA ALA A 250 18.21 -14.39 -12.69
C ALA A 250 16.81 -14.06 -13.22
N GLU A 251 15.80 -14.67 -12.61
CA GLU A 251 14.42 -14.25 -12.67
C GLU A 251 14.14 -13.34 -11.46
N VAL A 252 13.56 -12.15 -11.69
CA VAL A 252 13.29 -11.19 -10.62
C VAL A 252 11.80 -11.01 -10.43
N HIS A 253 11.33 -11.19 -9.20
CA HIS A 253 9.95 -10.99 -8.79
C HIS A 253 9.84 -9.68 -8.00
N PHE A 254 8.94 -8.83 -8.43
CA PHE A 254 8.64 -7.56 -7.78
C PHE A 254 7.34 -7.72 -6.99
N LEU A 255 7.44 -7.68 -5.68
CA LEU A 255 6.31 -7.89 -4.78
C LEU A 255 6.05 -6.67 -3.90
N ASP A 256 4.79 -6.27 -3.83
CA ASP A 256 4.32 -5.24 -2.92
C ASP A 256 2.84 -5.47 -2.62
N GLU A 257 2.33 -4.91 -1.55
CA GLU A 257 0.90 -4.94 -1.28
C GLU A 257 0.16 -3.77 -1.96
N SER A 258 0.89 -2.76 -2.46
CA SER A 258 0.35 -1.64 -3.22
C SER A 258 0.27 -1.97 -4.71
N TYR A 259 -0.90 -1.87 -5.28
CA TYR A 259 -1.11 -2.03 -6.73
C TYR A 259 -0.32 -1.01 -7.54
N MET A 260 -0.26 0.25 -7.06
CA MET A 260 0.51 1.30 -7.75
C MET A 260 2.01 1.06 -7.69
N ALA A 261 2.52 0.49 -6.60
CA ALA A 261 3.93 0.10 -6.49
C ALA A 261 4.28 -0.98 -7.52
N VAL A 262 3.47 -2.02 -7.61
CA VAL A 262 3.68 -3.10 -8.59
C VAL A 262 3.57 -2.55 -10.02
N ALA A 263 2.59 -1.68 -10.28
CA ALA A 263 2.43 -1.03 -11.60
C ALA A 263 3.63 -0.14 -11.95
N SER A 264 4.16 0.62 -10.98
CA SER A 264 5.37 1.44 -11.19
C SER A 264 6.59 0.57 -11.47
N SER A 265 6.77 -0.52 -10.74
CA SER A 265 7.85 -1.47 -10.97
C SER A 265 7.80 -2.05 -12.39
N GLN A 266 6.63 -2.47 -12.83
CA GLN A 266 6.43 -2.98 -14.18
C GLN A 266 6.76 -1.94 -15.23
N LEU A 267 6.24 -0.72 -15.09
CA LEU A 267 6.49 0.39 -16.00
C LEU A 267 8.00 0.70 -16.08
N ASN A 268 8.70 0.70 -14.95
CA ASN A 268 10.12 0.99 -14.91
C ASN A 268 10.97 -0.08 -15.60
N VAL A 269 10.57 -1.35 -15.55
CA VAL A 269 11.23 -2.40 -16.35
C VAL A 269 10.92 -2.22 -17.83
N GLU A 270 9.65 -1.98 -18.19
CA GLU A 270 9.24 -1.76 -19.59
C GLU A 270 9.98 -0.60 -20.24
N VAL A 271 10.16 0.49 -19.53
CA VAL A 271 10.83 1.70 -20.05
C VAL A 271 12.34 1.55 -20.08
N ASN A 272 12.94 0.99 -19.03
CA ASN A 272 14.38 1.03 -18.83
C ASN A 272 15.10 -0.25 -19.28
N ARG A 273 14.47 -1.40 -19.14
CA ARG A 273 15.05 -2.71 -19.49
C ARG A 273 14.01 -3.62 -20.15
N PRO A 274 13.42 -3.19 -21.31
CA PRO A 274 12.33 -3.95 -21.93
C PRO A 274 12.71 -5.39 -22.33
N ASP A 275 13.96 -5.63 -22.67
CA ASP A 275 14.45 -6.96 -23.05
C ASP A 275 14.47 -7.96 -21.89
N ASP A 276 14.46 -7.45 -20.64
CA ASP A 276 14.46 -8.27 -19.44
C ASP A 276 13.06 -8.55 -18.90
N LEU A 277 12.02 -7.99 -19.51
CA LEU A 277 10.64 -8.14 -19.04
C LEU A 277 10.21 -9.60 -18.95
N SER A 278 10.68 -10.44 -19.87
CA SER A 278 10.36 -11.88 -19.90
C SER A 278 10.87 -12.68 -18.70
N ARG A 279 11.87 -12.17 -17.99
CA ARG A 279 12.40 -12.78 -16.77
C ARG A 279 11.94 -12.10 -15.49
N CYS A 280 10.86 -11.29 -15.58
CA CYS A 280 10.27 -10.60 -14.46
C CYS A 280 8.87 -11.13 -14.14
N GLN A 281 8.48 -11.05 -12.85
CA GLN A 281 7.11 -11.22 -12.40
C GLN A 281 6.74 -10.04 -11.52
N PHE A 282 5.47 -9.60 -11.61
CA PHE A 282 4.96 -8.44 -10.88
C PHE A 282 3.69 -8.87 -10.15
N LEU A 283 3.73 -8.91 -8.83
CA LEU A 283 2.66 -9.50 -8.02
C LEU A 283 2.32 -8.64 -6.81
N VAL A 284 1.03 -8.37 -6.61
CA VAL A 284 0.55 -7.87 -5.33
C VAL A 284 0.44 -9.05 -4.37
N ASN A 285 0.95 -8.89 -3.16
CA ASN A 285 0.97 -9.99 -2.19
C ASN A 285 1.18 -9.47 -0.77
N ASN A 286 0.82 -10.30 0.20
CA ASN A 286 1.18 -10.10 1.61
C ASN A 286 2.55 -10.74 1.85
N VAL A 287 3.61 -9.93 1.79
CA VAL A 287 5.00 -10.39 1.93
C VAL A 287 5.26 -11.57 0.97
N LEU A 288 5.70 -12.71 1.46
CA LEU A 288 5.91 -13.92 0.65
C LEU A 288 4.85 -15.00 0.92
N SER A 289 3.69 -14.60 1.40
CA SER A 289 2.58 -15.51 1.62
C SER A 289 2.25 -16.30 0.35
N GLY A 290 2.12 -17.63 0.47
CA GLY A 290 1.83 -18.51 -0.66
C GLY A 290 3.04 -18.91 -1.50
N TYR A 291 4.21 -18.33 -1.29
CA TYR A 291 5.44 -18.77 -1.94
C TYR A 291 5.90 -20.12 -1.38
N PRO A 292 6.40 -21.01 -2.25
CA PRO A 292 6.97 -22.28 -1.80
C PRO A 292 8.15 -22.08 -0.86
N SER A 293 8.32 -23.00 0.08
CA SER A 293 9.50 -23.05 0.93
C SER A 293 10.73 -23.52 0.14
N ASP A 294 11.92 -23.08 0.59
CA ASP A 294 13.22 -23.60 0.09
C ASP A 294 13.45 -23.41 -1.41
N ARG A 295 12.96 -22.30 -1.97
CA ARG A 295 13.00 -22.09 -3.43
C ARG A 295 13.87 -20.91 -3.87
N LEU A 296 13.81 -19.78 -3.15
CA LEU A 296 14.40 -18.52 -3.61
C LEU A 296 15.92 -18.47 -3.38
N HIS A 297 16.63 -17.83 -4.29
CA HIS A 297 18.09 -17.66 -4.21
C HIS A 297 18.49 -16.40 -3.45
N ALA A 298 17.71 -15.33 -3.59
CA ALA A 298 17.91 -14.11 -2.83
C ALA A 298 16.57 -13.41 -2.59
N VAL A 299 16.46 -12.77 -1.43
CA VAL A 299 15.40 -11.82 -1.11
C VAL A 299 16.05 -10.49 -0.76
N LEU A 300 15.68 -9.44 -1.49
CA LEU A 300 16.17 -8.09 -1.30
C LEU A 300 15.07 -7.29 -0.65
N CYS A 301 15.36 -6.62 0.46
CA CYS A 301 14.33 -5.94 1.23
C CYS A 301 14.84 -4.62 1.82
N ASN A 302 14.06 -3.58 1.58
CA ASN A 302 14.16 -2.32 2.29
C ASN A 302 12.93 -2.22 3.20
N PRO A 303 12.99 -2.78 4.43
CA PRO A 303 11.80 -2.85 5.29
C PRO A 303 11.32 -1.46 5.68
N PRO A 304 10.02 -1.28 5.94
CA PRO A 304 9.50 -0.01 6.41
C PRO A 304 10.12 0.33 7.77
N PHE A 305 10.62 1.56 7.90
CA PHE A 305 11.30 2.04 9.11
C PHE A 305 10.67 3.31 9.68
N HIS A 306 9.41 3.57 9.34
CA HIS A 306 8.72 4.72 9.90
C HIS A 306 8.49 4.52 11.40
N GLN A 307 9.14 5.38 12.09
CA GLN A 307 9.06 5.70 13.51
C GLN A 307 7.97 4.95 14.32
N GLN A 308 8.42 4.26 15.35
CA GLN A 308 7.71 4.02 16.60
C GLN A 308 6.63 2.95 16.63
N HIS A 309 6.45 2.09 15.65
CA HIS A 309 5.24 1.30 15.70
C HIS A 309 5.51 -0.19 15.82
N ALA A 310 4.88 -0.78 16.82
CA ALA A 310 4.75 -2.22 16.95
C ALA A 310 4.32 -2.87 15.62
N VAL A 311 3.49 -2.18 14.84
CA VAL A 311 3.05 -2.61 13.51
C VAL A 311 4.22 -2.72 12.54
N THR A 312 5.10 -1.70 12.47
CA THR A 312 6.26 -1.67 11.57
C THR A 312 7.29 -2.72 11.95
N ASP A 313 7.55 -2.89 13.24
CA ASP A 313 8.46 -3.90 13.75
C ASP A 313 7.92 -5.31 13.47
N HIS A 314 6.62 -5.52 13.65
CA HIS A 314 5.95 -6.77 13.34
C HIS A 314 6.05 -7.12 11.85
N LEU A 315 5.87 -6.13 10.97
CA LEU A 315 6.00 -6.31 9.53
C LEU A 315 7.43 -6.70 9.13
N ALA A 316 8.44 -6.03 9.69
CA ALA A 316 9.84 -6.37 9.44
C ALA A 316 10.13 -7.83 9.84
N TRP A 317 9.67 -8.26 11.02
CA TRP A 317 9.80 -9.64 11.47
C TRP A 317 9.11 -10.64 10.53
N GLN A 318 7.91 -10.32 10.06
CA GLN A 318 7.20 -11.16 9.09
C GLN A 318 8.00 -11.28 7.80
N MET A 319 8.55 -10.16 7.29
CA MET A 319 9.38 -10.15 6.09
C MET A 319 10.61 -11.06 6.25
N PHE A 320 11.27 -11.00 7.38
CA PHE A 320 12.47 -11.80 7.67
C PHE A 320 12.16 -13.29 7.82
N ARG A 321 11.07 -13.63 8.51
CA ARG A 321 10.63 -15.03 8.68
C ARG A 321 10.18 -15.64 7.37
N ASP A 322 9.39 -14.91 6.60
CA ASP A 322 8.94 -15.37 5.28
C ASP A 322 10.12 -15.57 4.35
N ALA A 323 11.09 -14.64 4.36
CA ALA A 323 12.32 -14.78 3.57
C ALA A 323 13.09 -16.04 3.96
N LYS A 324 13.27 -16.28 5.25
CA LYS A 324 13.96 -17.51 5.72
C LYS A 324 13.24 -18.77 5.25
N ARG A 325 11.92 -18.81 5.36
CA ARG A 325 11.12 -19.95 4.92
C ARG A 325 11.28 -20.20 3.42
N CYS A 326 11.20 -19.15 2.61
CA CYS A 326 11.17 -19.25 1.15
C CYS A 326 12.55 -19.39 0.51
N LEU A 327 13.62 -18.97 1.18
CA LEU A 327 14.98 -19.13 0.67
C LEU A 327 15.38 -20.60 0.62
N GLN A 328 16.08 -20.97 -0.44
CA GLN A 328 16.79 -22.26 -0.46
C GLN A 328 17.96 -22.22 0.53
N TYR A 329 18.47 -23.38 0.90
CA TYR A 329 19.70 -23.47 1.69
C TYR A 329 20.85 -22.86 0.89
N GLY A 330 21.60 -21.98 1.53
CA GLY A 330 22.63 -21.17 0.86
C GLY A 330 22.12 -19.88 0.23
N GLY A 331 20.82 -19.70 0.13
CA GLY A 331 20.21 -18.46 -0.33
C GLY A 331 20.34 -17.35 0.71
N GLU A 332 20.27 -16.10 0.28
CA GLU A 332 20.50 -14.96 1.14
C GLU A 332 19.29 -14.01 1.25
N LEU A 333 19.11 -13.45 2.44
CA LEU A 333 18.35 -12.24 2.66
C LEU A 333 19.33 -11.07 2.77
N ARG A 334 19.16 -10.07 1.91
CA ARG A 334 19.93 -8.83 1.99
C ARG A 334 19.00 -7.66 2.23
N ILE A 335 19.31 -6.87 3.23
CA ILE A 335 18.46 -5.74 3.64
C ILE A 335 19.26 -4.47 3.78
N VAL A 336 18.60 -3.34 3.68
CA VAL A 336 19.07 -2.04 4.17
C VAL A 336 18.17 -1.59 5.31
N GLY A 337 18.76 -1.00 6.33
CA GLY A 337 17.99 -0.46 7.45
C GLY A 337 18.75 0.62 8.17
N ASN A 338 18.01 1.43 8.94
CA ASN A 338 18.61 2.43 9.81
C ASN A 338 19.39 1.72 10.93
N ARG A 339 20.56 2.23 11.27
CA ARG A 339 21.41 1.68 12.34
C ARG A 339 20.70 1.51 13.66
N HIS A 340 19.74 2.40 13.98
CA HIS A 340 19.02 2.39 15.25
C HIS A 340 17.98 1.27 15.38
N LEU A 341 17.66 0.57 14.27
CA LEU A 341 16.60 -0.46 14.27
C LEU A 341 17.10 -1.85 14.71
N ASP A 342 18.40 -1.99 14.93
CA ASP A 342 19.02 -3.25 15.44
C ASP A 342 18.65 -4.50 14.63
N TYR A 343 18.57 -4.35 13.32
CA TYR A 343 18.26 -5.49 12.43
C TYR A 343 19.37 -6.54 12.42
N HIS A 344 20.62 -6.14 12.70
CA HIS A 344 21.74 -7.09 12.82
C HIS A 344 21.44 -8.17 13.85
N HIS A 345 20.99 -7.77 15.03
CA HIS A 345 20.63 -8.68 16.12
C HIS A 345 19.44 -9.57 15.74
N LYS A 346 18.41 -9.00 15.13
CA LYS A 346 17.22 -9.71 14.69
C LYS A 346 17.56 -10.78 13.66
N LEU A 347 18.36 -10.44 12.66
CA LEU A 347 18.77 -11.38 11.61
C LEU A 347 19.66 -12.49 12.17
N LYS A 348 20.60 -12.15 13.04
CA LYS A 348 21.47 -13.14 13.69
C LYS A 348 20.67 -14.12 14.54
N LYS A 349 19.67 -13.63 15.26
CA LYS A 349 18.78 -14.47 16.07
C LYS A 349 17.98 -15.44 15.17
N LEU A 350 17.48 -14.96 14.05
CA LEU A 350 16.61 -15.74 13.17
C LEU A 350 17.39 -16.71 12.28
N PHE A 351 18.49 -16.26 11.67
CA PHE A 351 19.28 -17.03 10.69
C PHE A 351 20.49 -17.74 11.29
N GLY A 352 20.93 -17.31 12.49
CA GLY A 352 22.16 -17.81 13.10
C GLY A 352 23.42 -17.11 12.59
N ASN A 353 23.29 -16.19 11.64
CA ASN A 353 24.38 -15.40 11.09
C ASN A 353 23.87 -14.06 10.60
N CYS A 354 24.77 -13.09 10.51
CA CYS A 354 24.53 -11.79 9.88
C CYS A 354 25.88 -11.14 9.57
N THR A 355 26.06 -10.70 8.33
CA THR A 355 27.27 -10.04 7.86
C THR A 355 26.95 -8.59 7.51
N LEU A 356 27.78 -7.65 7.99
CA LEU A 356 27.73 -6.26 7.56
C LEU A 356 28.39 -6.13 6.19
N ILE A 357 27.62 -5.75 5.18
CA ILE A 357 28.11 -5.57 3.81
C ILE A 357 28.64 -4.15 3.60
N ALA A 358 27.88 -3.17 4.06
CA ALA A 358 28.23 -1.75 3.93
C ALA A 358 27.53 -0.93 5.00
N SER A 359 28.04 0.26 5.25
CA SER A 359 27.41 1.20 6.18
C SER A 359 27.74 2.64 5.83
N ASN A 360 26.90 3.55 6.26
CA ASN A 360 27.15 4.97 6.33
C ASN A 360 26.71 5.52 7.69
N GLN A 361 26.57 6.83 7.83
CA GLN A 361 26.19 7.42 9.11
C GLN A 361 24.80 6.97 9.61
N LYS A 362 23.85 6.72 8.70
CA LYS A 362 22.47 6.42 9.03
C LYS A 362 22.06 4.98 8.78
N PHE A 363 22.65 4.33 7.78
CA PHE A 363 22.17 3.05 7.27
C PHE A 363 23.23 1.98 7.31
N VAL A 364 22.77 0.74 7.37
CA VAL A 364 23.56 -0.47 7.22
C VAL A 364 22.95 -1.36 6.15
N VAL A 365 23.80 -2.04 5.38
CA VAL A 365 23.39 -3.14 4.48
C VAL A 365 23.85 -4.44 5.12
N LEU A 366 22.93 -5.33 5.34
CA LEU A 366 23.16 -6.60 6.06
C LEU A 366 22.79 -7.78 5.17
N ARG A 367 23.52 -8.88 5.37
CA ARG A 367 23.30 -10.14 4.67
C ARG A 367 23.16 -11.27 5.69
N ALA A 368 22.11 -12.06 5.56
CA ALA A 368 21.92 -13.29 6.31
C ALA A 368 21.73 -14.46 5.33
N VAL A 369 22.30 -15.61 5.62
CA VAL A 369 22.27 -16.80 4.75
C VAL A 369 21.52 -17.92 5.44
N LYS A 370 20.62 -18.56 4.71
CA LYS A 370 19.89 -19.73 5.22
C LYS A 370 20.79 -20.94 5.21
N MET A 371 21.22 -21.35 6.40
CA MET A 371 22.11 -22.52 6.60
C MET A 371 21.38 -23.70 7.23
N ARG A 372 20.20 -23.45 7.84
CA ARG A 372 19.43 -24.47 8.57
C ARG A 372 17.93 -24.31 8.33
#